data_4259259d40e7aa9d37bcbdb43b25d3d0
#
_entry.id   4259259d40e7aa9d37bcbdb43b25d3d0
#
_cell.length_a   1.000
_cell.length_b   1.000
_cell.length_c   1.000
_cell.angle_alpha   90.00
_cell.angle_beta   90.00
_cell.angle_gamma   90.00
#
_symmetry.space_group_name_H-M   'P 1'
#
loop_
_entity.id
_entity.type
_entity.pdbx_description
1 polymer ?
#
loop_
_entity_poly.entity_id
_entity_poly.type
_entity_poly.pdbx_seq_one_letter_code
_entity_poly.pdbx_strand_id
1 'polypeptide(L)'
;MYKILIIEDDEIIVQIVKRHLESWGYEVFQIEDFTHVIQEFVQKDPQLGLLDLKLPFFNGFHWCEEIRKISQVPVMFLSSAADN
;
A
#
# COMPACT_ATOMS: atom_id res chain seq x y z
N MET A 1 -16.98 0.07 -5.90
CA MET A 1 -15.74 0.21 -6.68
C MET A 1 -14.61 -0.47 -5.93
N TYR A 2 -13.72 -1.12 -6.65
CA TYR A 2 -12.62 -1.85 -6.03
C TYR A 2 -11.56 -0.86 -5.55
N LYS A 3 -11.24 -0.91 -4.27
CA LYS A 3 -10.33 0.05 -3.65
C LYS A 3 -8.96 -0.58 -3.43
N ILE A 4 -7.92 0.13 -3.83
CA ILE A 4 -6.55 -0.31 -3.66
C ILE A 4 -5.81 0.74 -2.86
N LEU A 5 -5.09 0.31 -1.83
CA LEU A 5 -4.27 1.20 -1.02
C LEU A 5 -2.81 0.94 -1.33
N ILE A 6 -2.07 1.98 -1.69
CA ILE A 6 -0.64 1.90 -1.96
C ILE A 6 0.11 2.38 -0.72
N ILE A 7 1.01 1.53 -0.22
CA ILE A 7 1.85 1.85 0.93
C ILE A 7 3.28 1.92 0.42
N GLU A 8 3.66 3.09 -0.06
CA GLU A 8 4.92 3.36 -0.70
C GLU A 8 5.27 4.82 -0.45
N ASP A 9 6.51 5.12 -0.09
CA ASP A 9 6.90 6.49 0.22
C ASP A 9 7.55 7.21 -0.96
N ASP A 10 7.90 6.52 -2.03
CA ASP A 10 8.43 7.16 -3.22
C ASP A 10 7.27 7.70 -4.04
N GLU A 11 7.11 9.02 -4.02
CA GLU A 11 5.95 9.64 -4.66
C GLU A 11 5.93 9.41 -6.17
N ILE A 12 7.08 9.27 -6.80
CA ILE A 12 7.12 9.01 -8.24
C ILE A 12 6.52 7.64 -8.54
N ILE A 13 6.91 6.64 -7.75
CA ILE A 13 6.36 5.29 -7.92
C ILE A 13 4.86 5.29 -7.64
N VAL A 14 4.45 5.98 -6.57
CA VAL A 14 3.03 6.06 -6.22
C VAL A 14 2.23 6.61 -7.39
N GLN A 15 2.68 7.70 -7.99
CA GLN A 15 1.93 8.35 -9.05
C GLN A 15 1.86 7.48 -10.31
N ILE A 16 2.94 6.78 -10.65
CA ILE A 16 2.93 5.89 -11.80
C ILE A 16 1.95 4.74 -11.60
N VAL A 17 2.03 4.09 -10.45
CA VAL A 17 1.16 2.94 -10.15
C VAL A 17 -0.29 3.39 -10.06
N LYS A 18 -0.53 4.50 -9.36
CA LYS A 18 -1.88 5.03 -9.18
C LYS A 18 -2.53 5.34 -10.52
N ARG A 19 -1.79 6.01 -11.41
CA ARG A 19 -2.33 6.37 -12.71
C ARG A 19 -2.72 5.15 -13.53
N HIS A 20 -1.88 4.12 -13.52
CA HIS A 20 -2.18 2.90 -14.24
C HIS A 20 -3.41 2.20 -13.68
N LEU A 21 -3.50 2.07 -12.37
CA LEU A 21 -4.64 1.39 -11.76
C LEU A 21 -5.93 2.17 -11.94
N GLU A 22 -5.86 3.49 -11.84
CA GLU A 22 -7.06 4.30 -12.06
C GLU A 22 -7.54 4.21 -13.51
N SER A 23 -6.61 4.06 -14.45
CA SER A 23 -7.01 3.92 -15.85
C SER A 23 -7.78 2.62 -16.08
N TRP A 24 -7.64 1.64 -15.20
CA TRP A 24 -8.37 0.38 -15.29
C TRP A 24 -9.66 0.39 -14.47
N GLY A 25 -10.01 1.54 -13.87
CA GLY A 25 -11.26 1.67 -13.15
C GLY A 25 -11.21 1.44 -11.66
N TYR A 26 -10.02 1.26 -11.10
CA TYR A 26 -9.88 1.08 -9.65
C TYR A 26 -9.86 2.43 -8.95
N GLU A 27 -10.29 2.44 -7.70
CA GLU A 27 -10.16 3.60 -6.83
C GLU A 27 -8.89 3.40 -6.01
N VAL A 28 -7.95 4.35 -6.09
CA VAL A 28 -6.62 4.15 -5.53
C VAL A 28 -6.33 5.22 -4.49
N PHE A 29 -5.88 4.78 -3.33
CA PHE A 29 -5.47 5.65 -2.23
C PHE A 29 -4.01 5.41 -1.91
N GLN A 30 -3.36 6.39 -1.29
CA GLN A 30 -1.98 6.24 -0.84
C GLN A 30 -1.90 6.65 0.63
N ILE A 31 -0.92 6.11 1.34
CA ILE A 31 -0.68 6.49 2.72
C ILE A 31 -0.08 7.89 2.74
N GLU A 32 -0.61 8.75 3.60
CA GLU A 32 -0.11 10.11 3.73
C GLU A 32 0.76 10.29 4.96
N ASP A 33 0.52 9.51 6.01
CA ASP A 33 1.28 9.62 7.24
C ASP A 33 1.77 8.24 7.66
N PHE A 34 3.05 7.98 7.46
CA PHE A 34 3.62 6.65 7.73
C PHE A 34 3.74 6.35 9.21
N THR A 35 3.39 7.27 10.09
CA THR A 35 3.25 6.97 11.51
C THR A 35 1.85 6.47 11.86
N HIS A 36 0.93 6.50 10.91
CA HIS A 36 -0.46 6.09 11.12
C HIS A 36 -0.97 5.14 10.02
N VAL A 37 -0.11 4.21 9.58
CA VAL A 37 -0.45 3.34 8.46
C VAL A 37 -1.71 2.52 8.73
N ILE A 38 -1.81 1.92 9.90
CA ILE A 38 -2.95 1.04 10.20
C ILE A 38 -4.24 1.86 10.31
N GLN A 39 -4.18 3.03 10.91
CA GLN A 39 -5.35 3.89 11.00
C GLN A 39 -5.86 4.27 9.62
N GLU A 40 -4.95 4.60 8.70
CA GLU A 40 -5.35 4.93 7.34
C GLU A 40 -5.88 3.72 6.60
N PHE A 41 -5.27 2.55 6.82
CA PHE A 41 -5.76 1.31 6.24
C PHE A 41 -7.22 1.05 6.66
N VAL A 42 -7.50 1.16 7.94
CA VAL A 42 -8.84 0.94 8.46
C VAL A 42 -9.82 1.94 7.87
N GLN A 43 -9.40 3.21 7.82
CA GLN A 43 -10.26 4.26 7.32
C GLN A 43 -10.63 4.08 5.86
N LYS A 44 -9.68 3.67 5.03
CA LYS A 44 -9.93 3.49 3.61
C LYS A 44 -10.62 2.17 3.28
N ASP A 45 -10.43 1.17 4.12
CA ASP A 45 -11.05 -0.14 3.96
C ASP A 45 -10.84 -0.71 2.56
N PRO A 46 -9.58 -0.88 2.13
CA PRO A 46 -9.29 -1.33 0.77
C PRO A 46 -9.53 -2.81 0.58
N GLN A 47 -9.70 -3.22 -0.68
CA GLN A 47 -9.79 -4.63 -1.02
C GLN A 47 -8.44 -5.23 -1.40
N LEU A 48 -7.43 -4.39 -1.59
CA LEU A 48 -6.07 -4.84 -1.92
C LEU A 48 -5.08 -3.85 -1.38
N GLY A 49 -3.99 -4.32 -0.78
CA GLY A 49 -2.88 -3.48 -0.37
C GLY A 49 -1.67 -3.73 -1.27
N LEU A 50 -1.06 -2.68 -1.76
CA LEU A 50 0.22 -2.74 -2.46
C LEU A 50 1.27 -2.15 -1.53
N LEU A 51 2.27 -2.93 -1.17
CA LEU A 51 3.12 -2.63 -0.04
C LEU A 51 4.58 -2.71 -0.44
N ASP A 52 5.31 -1.62 -0.27
CA ASP A 52 6.74 -1.63 -0.52
C ASP A 52 7.47 -2.27 0.67
N LEU A 53 8.61 -2.88 0.38
CA LEU A 53 9.42 -3.51 1.42
C LEU A 53 10.21 -2.49 2.21
N LYS A 54 10.66 -1.42 1.58
CA LYS A 54 11.50 -0.41 2.24
C LYS A 54 10.66 0.83 2.51
N LEU A 55 10.30 1.01 3.77
CA LEU A 55 9.45 2.12 4.17
C LEU A 55 10.06 2.86 5.36
N PRO A 56 9.68 4.12 5.58
CA PRO A 56 10.11 4.83 6.76
C PRO A 56 9.53 4.17 8.01
N PHE A 57 10.27 4.22 9.09
CA PHE A 57 9.94 3.70 10.42
C PHE A 57 10.00 2.18 10.49
N PHE A 58 9.20 1.47 9.68
CA PHE A 58 9.15 0.01 9.68
C PHE A 58 9.10 -0.49 8.24
N ASN A 59 9.63 -1.69 8.00
CA ASN A 59 9.62 -2.25 6.65
C ASN A 59 8.25 -2.84 6.30
N GLY A 60 8.13 -3.26 5.04
CA GLY A 60 6.85 -3.77 4.55
C GLY A 60 6.41 -5.05 5.25
N PHE A 61 7.36 -5.90 5.66
CA PHE A 61 6.97 -7.12 6.36
C PHE A 61 6.28 -6.81 7.68
N HIS A 62 6.76 -5.80 8.40
CA HIS A 62 6.12 -5.37 9.64
C HIS A 62 4.67 -4.96 9.38
N TRP A 63 4.45 -4.12 8.37
CA TRP A 63 3.11 -3.64 8.10
C TRP A 63 2.19 -4.75 7.60
N CYS A 64 2.74 -5.70 6.83
CA CYS A 64 1.95 -6.84 6.40
C CYS A 64 1.47 -7.64 7.61
N GLU A 65 2.32 -7.86 8.61
CA GLU A 65 1.92 -8.57 9.82
C GLU A 65 0.83 -7.81 10.58
N GLU A 66 0.99 -6.48 10.69
CA GLU A 66 0.00 -5.68 11.40
C GLU A 66 -1.35 -5.71 10.68
N ILE A 67 -1.33 -5.65 9.36
CA ILE A 67 -2.57 -5.74 8.59
C ILE A 67 -3.23 -7.10 8.79
N ARG A 68 -2.45 -8.18 8.81
CA ARG A 68 -3.01 -9.52 8.98
C ARG A 68 -3.70 -9.71 10.31
N LYS A 69 -3.36 -8.93 11.33
CA LYS A 69 -4.04 -9.00 12.61
C LYS A 69 -5.50 -8.52 12.53
N ILE A 70 -5.82 -7.71 11.55
CA ILE A 70 -7.13 -7.06 11.48
C ILE A 70 -7.87 -7.29 10.17
N SER A 71 -7.24 -7.88 9.17
CA SER A 71 -7.86 -8.00 7.85
C SER A 71 -7.30 -9.19 7.09
N GLN A 72 -8.13 -9.76 6.23
CA GLN A 72 -7.72 -10.84 5.34
C GLN A 72 -7.55 -10.37 3.91
N VAL A 73 -7.58 -9.08 3.65
CA VAL A 73 -7.45 -8.60 2.27
C VAL A 73 -6.10 -9.01 1.70
N PRO A 74 -6.02 -9.28 0.41
CA PRO A 74 -4.72 -9.60 -0.20
C PRO A 74 -3.76 -8.43 -0.09
N VAL A 75 -2.49 -8.76 0.13
CA VAL A 75 -1.42 -7.77 0.13
C VAL A 75 -0.38 -8.26 -0.88
N MET A 76 -0.02 -7.39 -1.82
CA MET A 76 1.02 -7.68 -2.79
C MET A 76 2.19 -6.75 -2.53
N PHE A 77 3.39 -7.30 -2.63
CA PHE A 77 4.59 -6.48 -2.43
C PHE A 77 5.02 -5.83 -3.74
N LEU A 78 5.37 -4.56 -3.65
CA LEU A 78 5.99 -3.86 -4.76
C LEU A 78 7.48 -4.11 -4.66
N SER A 79 8.00 -4.84 -5.62
CA SER A 79 9.35 -5.31 -5.49
C SER A 79 10.31 -4.36 -6.16
N SER A 80 10.72 -3.37 -5.45
CA SER A 80 11.78 -2.54 -5.94
C SER A 80 13.10 -3.16 -5.60
N ALA A 81 13.08 -4.13 -4.76
CA ALA A 81 14.33 -4.66 -4.30
C ALA A 81 14.90 -5.67 -5.24
N ALA A 82 14.27 -5.83 -6.30
CA ALA A 82 14.74 -6.81 -7.19
C ALA A 82 16.12 -6.57 -7.67
N ASP A 83 16.52 -5.42 -7.54
CA ASP A 83 17.75 -5.18 -7.90
C ASP A 83 18.62 -5.54 -6.90
N ASN A 84 18.90 -6.17 -6.74
CA ASN A 84 19.65 -6.49 -5.80
C ASN A 84 20.74 -6.50 -5.97
#